data_6187d94265e31fb6bf3b17e0a0be4497
#
_entry.id   6187d94265e31fb6bf3b17e0a0be4497
#
_cell.length_a   1.000
_cell.length_b   1.000
_cell.length_c   1.000
_cell.angle_alpha   90.00
_cell.angle_beta   90.00
_cell.angle_gamma   90.00
#
_symmetry.space_group_name_H-M   'P 1'
#
loop_
_entity.id
_entity.type
_entity.pdbx_description
1 polymer ?
#
loop_
_entity_poly.entity_id
_entity_poly.type
_entity_poly.pdbx_seq_one_letter_code
_entity_poly.pdbx_strand_id
1 'polypeptide(L)'
;QYRNWIILLDKTQKFAELKIDKKSIKVPVSKGTLGPDVLDIRSLYKETGLFTYDPGFTSTASCDSNITFIDGDKGELLYRGYPIEELAEKSNFLEVAYLLLRGELPTKPQYDDFCSRVTRHTMLHEQMLNFFRGFRRDAHPMAIVCGVQAAMSAFYHDSTDINDPWQ
;
A
#
# COMPACT_ATOMS: atom_id res chain seq x y z
N GLN A 1 -13.05 -2.53 15.44
CA GLN A 1 -12.48 -1.42 16.22
C GLN A 1 -11.11 -1.12 15.63
N TYR A 2 -11.03 -0.10 14.76
CA TYR A 2 -9.75 0.42 14.27
C TYR A 2 -9.04 1.04 15.46
N ARG A 3 -7.95 0.43 15.92
CA ARG A 3 -7.03 1.07 16.86
C ARG A 3 -6.41 2.26 16.12
N ASN A 4 -6.81 3.46 16.50
CA ASN A 4 -6.08 4.67 16.17
C ASN A 4 -4.65 4.48 16.69
N TRP A 5 -3.72 4.18 15.79
CA TRP A 5 -2.31 4.35 16.05
C TRP A 5 -2.07 5.85 16.16
N ILE A 6 -2.14 6.35 17.39
CA ILE A 6 -1.62 7.67 17.71
C ILE A 6 -0.13 7.57 17.42
N ILE A 7 0.29 8.12 16.29
CA ILE A 7 1.68 8.47 16.07
C ILE A 7 2.00 9.43 17.22
N LEU A 8 2.77 8.96 18.21
CA LEU A 8 3.39 9.81 19.21
C LEU A 8 4.35 10.72 18.44
N LEU A 9 3.81 11.86 17.98
CA LEU A 9 4.60 12.94 17.42
C LEU A 9 5.58 13.35 18.52
N ASP A 10 6.86 13.08 18.29
CA ASP A 10 7.93 13.60 19.11
C ASP A 10 7.71 15.11 19.22
N LYS A 11 7.61 15.62 20.46
CA LYS A 11 7.25 17.02 20.74
C LYS A 11 8.28 18.06 20.26
N THR A 12 9.36 17.61 19.65
CA THR A 12 10.37 18.47 19.02
C THR A 12 10.22 18.40 17.49
N GLN A 13 9.20 19.09 16.98
CA GLN A 13 9.06 19.22 15.53
C GLN A 13 10.28 19.97 14.98
N LYS A 14 11.09 19.28 14.19
CA LYS A 14 12.22 19.87 13.47
C LYS A 14 11.69 20.63 12.26
N PHE A 15 12.36 21.72 11.93
CA PHE A 15 12.08 22.51 10.73
C PHE A 15 13.36 22.67 9.91
N ALA A 16 13.22 22.53 8.62
CA ALA A 16 14.22 23.00 7.66
C ALA A 16 13.88 24.42 7.22
N GLU A 17 14.87 25.24 6.95
CA GLU A 17 14.69 26.57 6.40
C GLU A 17 14.99 26.55 4.91
N LEU A 18 13.97 26.90 4.10
CA LEU A 18 14.11 27.05 2.66
C LEU A 18 14.17 28.52 2.31
N LYS A 19 15.30 28.98 1.75
CA LYS A 19 15.51 30.37 1.31
C LYS A 19 15.32 30.44 -0.19
N ILE A 20 14.43 31.34 -0.60
CA ILE A 20 14.12 31.60 -2.01
C ILE A 20 14.20 33.12 -2.20
N ASP A 21 15.22 33.60 -2.87
CA ASP A 21 15.56 34.99 -3.01
C ASP A 21 15.63 35.72 -1.66
N LYS A 22 14.67 36.62 -1.41
CA LYS A 22 14.55 37.43 -0.17
C LYS A 22 13.57 36.82 0.86
N LYS A 23 12.93 35.69 0.52
CA LYS A 23 11.96 35.01 1.42
C LYS A 23 12.60 33.80 2.07
N SER A 24 12.28 33.59 3.33
CA SER A 24 12.62 32.38 4.06
C SER A 24 11.34 31.75 4.58
N ILE A 25 11.16 30.45 4.33
CA ILE A 25 10.04 29.66 4.84
C ILE A 25 10.55 28.50 5.69
N LYS A 26 9.80 28.15 6.70
CA LYS A 26 10.08 26.99 7.56
C LYS A 26 9.24 25.81 7.07
N VAL A 27 9.91 24.73 6.69
CA VAL A 27 9.30 23.49 6.22
C VAL A 27 9.40 22.44 7.32
N PRO A 28 8.28 21.84 7.74
CA PRO A 28 8.31 20.78 8.75
C PRO A 28 9.13 19.58 8.26
N VAL A 29 9.89 18.97 9.18
CA VAL A 29 10.60 17.71 8.94
C VAL A 29 9.82 16.61 9.65
N SER A 30 9.37 15.61 8.89
CA SER A 30 8.72 14.42 9.42
C SER A 30 9.73 13.27 9.46
N LYS A 31 9.68 12.52 10.57
CA LYS A 31 10.53 11.36 10.79
C LYS A 31 9.70 10.08 10.71
N GLY A 32 10.10 9.15 9.85
CA GLY A 32 9.54 7.79 9.83
C GLY A 32 10.10 6.92 10.95
N THR A 33 9.47 5.79 11.22
CA THR A 33 10.00 4.74 12.10
C THR A 33 11.28 4.14 11.50
N LEU A 34 11.26 3.94 10.20
CA LEU A 34 12.39 3.50 9.38
C LEU A 34 12.50 4.42 8.15
N GLY A 35 13.70 4.48 7.58
CA GLY A 35 13.98 5.30 6.41
C GLY A 35 14.45 6.72 6.72
N PRO A 36 14.69 7.53 5.69
CA PRO A 36 15.15 8.91 5.83
C PRO A 36 14.08 9.85 6.38
N ASP A 37 14.52 10.94 7.02
CA ASP A 37 13.64 12.07 7.35
C ASP A 37 13.14 12.73 6.06
N VAL A 38 11.91 13.24 6.05
CA VAL A 38 11.29 13.88 4.90
C VAL A 38 10.87 15.31 5.18
N LEU A 39 10.92 16.17 4.15
CA LEU A 39 10.43 17.54 4.21
C LEU A 39 8.95 17.56 3.81
N ASP A 40 8.08 18.09 4.66
CA ASP A 40 6.67 18.27 4.33
C ASP A 40 6.45 19.55 3.50
N ILE A 41 6.44 19.39 2.19
CA ILE A 41 6.34 20.51 1.24
C ILE A 41 4.90 20.88 0.85
N ARG A 42 3.88 20.35 1.52
CA ARG A 42 2.46 20.61 1.17
C ARG A 42 2.09 22.10 1.19
N SER A 43 2.74 22.93 2.03
CA SER A 43 2.52 24.37 2.08
C SER A 43 3.34 25.16 1.06
N LEU A 44 4.34 24.55 0.42
CA LEU A 44 5.33 25.24 -0.41
C LEU A 44 4.70 26.12 -1.48
N TYR A 45 3.78 25.60 -2.27
CA TYR A 45 3.14 26.37 -3.35
C TYR A 45 2.34 27.57 -2.82
N LYS A 46 1.59 27.37 -1.73
CA LYS A 46 0.79 28.43 -1.11
C LYS A 46 1.66 29.60 -0.63
N GLU A 47 2.85 29.31 -0.11
CA GLU A 47 3.74 30.31 0.49
C GLU A 47 4.66 30.97 -0.53
N THR A 48 5.08 30.25 -1.57
CA THR A 48 6.11 30.70 -2.52
C THR A 48 5.62 30.85 -3.96
N GLY A 49 4.55 30.17 -4.35
CA GLY A 49 4.09 30.05 -5.73
C GLY A 49 4.93 29.05 -6.56
N LEU A 50 5.84 28.31 -5.95
CA LEU A 50 6.73 27.38 -6.63
C LEU A 50 6.35 25.94 -6.40
N PHE A 51 6.54 25.09 -7.42
CA PHE A 51 6.47 23.63 -7.33
C PHE A 51 7.88 23.03 -7.27
N THR A 52 7.98 21.85 -6.69
CA THR A 52 9.17 20.99 -6.83
C THR A 52 9.13 20.26 -8.17
N TYR A 53 10.29 19.95 -8.74
CA TYR A 53 10.40 19.16 -9.95
C TYR A 53 11.31 17.96 -9.69
N ASP A 54 10.73 16.78 -9.61
CA ASP A 54 11.40 15.51 -9.35
C ASP A 54 10.70 14.39 -10.14
N PRO A 55 10.95 14.29 -11.47
CA PRO A 55 10.34 13.25 -12.29
C PRO A 55 10.88 11.88 -11.89
N GLY A 56 9.97 10.98 -11.50
CA GLY A 56 10.34 9.64 -11.03
C GLY A 56 10.50 9.51 -9.52
N PHE A 57 10.28 10.57 -8.76
CA PHE A 57 10.29 10.55 -7.28
C PHE A 57 11.61 10.05 -6.69
N THR A 58 12.75 10.45 -7.29
CA THR A 58 14.09 10.02 -6.85
C THR A 58 14.48 10.56 -5.48
N SER A 59 13.93 11.72 -5.11
CA SER A 59 14.18 12.39 -3.82
C SER A 59 12.89 12.88 -3.14
N THR A 60 11.73 12.41 -3.59
CA THR A 60 10.42 12.85 -3.09
C THR A 60 9.64 11.66 -2.55
N ALA A 61 9.29 11.70 -1.27
CA ALA A 61 8.34 10.75 -0.69
C ALA A 61 6.93 11.10 -1.15
N SER A 62 6.28 10.19 -1.88
CA SER A 62 4.92 10.39 -2.41
C SER A 62 3.83 10.06 -1.38
N CYS A 63 4.12 9.18 -0.44
CA CYS A 63 3.21 8.78 0.63
C CYS A 63 3.98 8.18 1.81
N ASP A 64 3.31 8.02 2.92
CA ASP A 64 3.74 7.19 4.04
C ASP A 64 3.14 5.77 3.91
N SER A 65 3.87 4.76 4.38
CA SER A 65 3.43 3.37 4.35
C SER A 65 3.80 2.67 5.65
N ASN A 66 2.83 1.95 6.22
CA ASN A 66 3.04 1.05 7.35
C ASN A 66 3.14 -0.42 6.92
N ILE A 67 3.15 -0.68 5.62
CA ILE A 67 3.05 -2.04 5.08
C ILE A 67 4.43 -2.59 4.73
N THR A 68 5.20 -1.82 3.97
CA THR A 68 6.47 -2.29 3.41
C THR A 68 7.57 -1.27 3.66
N PHE A 69 8.73 -1.75 4.06
CA PHE A 69 9.98 -1.00 4.05
C PHE A 69 10.97 -1.68 3.11
N ILE A 70 11.62 -0.88 2.27
CA ILE A 70 12.66 -1.35 1.32
C ILE A 70 13.87 -0.46 1.45
N ASP A 71 15.02 -1.06 1.70
CA ASP A 71 16.34 -0.41 1.59
C ASP A 71 17.12 -1.16 0.49
N GLY A 72 17.12 -0.59 -0.72
CA GLY A 72 17.75 -1.20 -1.88
C GLY A 72 19.28 -1.26 -1.78
N ASP A 73 19.89 -0.31 -1.06
CA ASP A 73 21.35 -0.25 -0.89
C ASP A 73 21.83 -1.35 0.05
N LYS A 74 21.05 -1.65 1.08
CA LYS A 74 21.34 -2.74 2.03
C LYS A 74 20.76 -4.09 1.62
N GLY A 75 19.81 -4.11 0.65
CA GLY A 75 19.09 -5.30 0.27
C GLY A 75 18.11 -5.77 1.34
N GLU A 76 17.52 -4.83 2.09
CA GLU A 76 16.59 -5.12 3.19
C GLU A 76 15.15 -4.90 2.72
N LEU A 77 14.30 -5.90 2.96
CA LEU A 77 12.84 -5.84 2.71
C LEU A 77 12.09 -6.33 3.94
N LEU A 78 11.20 -5.47 4.45
CA LEU A 78 10.34 -5.81 5.59
C LEU A 78 8.87 -5.69 5.19
N TYR A 79 8.06 -6.68 5.58
CA TYR A 79 6.60 -6.63 5.52
C TYR A 79 6.04 -6.49 6.93
N ARG A 80 5.40 -5.35 7.23
CA ARG A 80 4.89 -5.04 8.58
C ARG A 80 5.95 -5.19 9.68
N GLY A 81 7.23 -5.00 9.34
CA GLY A 81 8.37 -5.16 10.24
C GLY A 81 8.99 -6.55 10.28
N TYR A 82 8.42 -7.53 9.57
CA TYR A 82 8.97 -8.89 9.46
C TYR A 82 9.92 -8.98 8.26
N PRO A 83 11.15 -9.50 8.44
CA PRO A 83 12.09 -9.73 7.35
C PRO A 83 11.53 -10.70 6.31
N ILE A 84 11.73 -10.38 5.02
CA ILE A 84 11.20 -11.21 3.93
C ILE A 84 11.78 -12.63 3.95
N GLU A 85 13.02 -12.80 4.37
CA GLU A 85 13.69 -14.10 4.47
C GLU A 85 12.95 -15.02 5.45
N GLU A 86 12.54 -14.48 6.60
CA GLU A 86 11.79 -15.27 7.58
C GLU A 86 10.39 -15.65 7.09
N LEU A 87 9.72 -14.71 6.41
CA LEU A 87 8.40 -14.97 5.85
C LEU A 87 8.47 -16.00 4.72
N ALA A 88 9.52 -15.95 3.87
CA ALA A 88 9.70 -16.92 2.80
C ALA A 88 9.96 -18.34 3.30
N GLU A 89 10.68 -18.49 4.41
CA GLU A 89 11.00 -19.82 4.97
C GLU A 89 9.87 -20.38 5.84
N LYS A 90 9.20 -19.54 6.63
CA LYS A 90 8.35 -19.98 7.75
C LYS A 90 6.85 -19.76 7.51
N SER A 91 6.48 -18.99 6.48
CA SER A 91 5.10 -18.63 6.20
C SER A 91 4.63 -19.14 4.84
N ASN A 92 3.33 -19.15 4.64
CA ASN A 92 2.72 -19.40 3.33
C ASN A 92 2.02 -18.16 2.78
N PHE A 93 1.55 -18.25 1.53
CA PHE A 93 0.91 -17.11 0.84
C PHE A 93 -0.24 -16.49 1.63
N LEU A 94 -1.14 -17.29 2.21
CA LEU A 94 -2.31 -16.77 2.92
C LEU A 94 -1.95 -16.15 4.28
N GLU A 95 -0.93 -16.63 4.94
CA GLU A 95 -0.39 -16.00 6.17
C GLU A 95 0.20 -14.62 5.87
N VAL A 96 1.00 -14.52 4.79
CA VAL A 96 1.56 -13.23 4.36
C VAL A 96 0.48 -12.28 3.88
N ALA A 97 -0.52 -12.77 3.14
CA ALA A 97 -1.67 -11.97 2.72
C ALA A 97 -2.43 -11.42 3.96
N TYR A 98 -2.66 -12.25 4.96
CA TYR A 98 -3.28 -11.83 6.22
C TYR A 98 -2.43 -10.76 6.93
N LEU A 99 -1.12 -10.98 7.04
CA LEU A 99 -0.17 -10.04 7.64
C LEU A 99 -0.26 -8.65 6.96
N LEU A 100 -0.21 -8.60 5.64
CA LEU A 100 -0.26 -7.34 4.89
C LEU A 100 -1.60 -6.61 5.08
N LEU A 101 -2.71 -7.34 5.09
CA LEU A 101 -4.05 -6.78 5.24
C LEU A 101 -4.37 -6.38 6.68
N ARG A 102 -3.94 -7.16 7.67
CA ARG A 102 -4.33 -7.00 9.08
C ARG A 102 -3.25 -6.41 9.97
N GLY A 103 -1.99 -6.42 9.52
CA GLY A 103 -0.87 -5.78 10.21
C GLY A 103 -0.07 -6.71 11.14
N GLU A 104 -0.59 -7.89 11.46
CA GLU A 104 0.05 -8.88 12.33
C GLU A 104 -0.15 -10.30 11.75
N LEU A 105 0.74 -11.22 12.09
CA LEU A 105 0.59 -12.62 11.71
C LEU A 105 -0.65 -13.23 12.38
N PRO A 106 -1.39 -14.10 11.69
CA PRO A 106 -2.60 -14.68 12.23
C PRO A 106 -2.30 -15.69 13.33
N THR A 107 -3.13 -15.73 14.36
CA THR A 107 -3.25 -16.92 15.22
C THR A 107 -3.89 -18.07 14.45
N LYS A 108 -3.74 -19.32 14.92
CA LYS A 108 -4.31 -20.48 14.24
C LYS A 108 -5.83 -20.33 13.94
N PRO A 109 -6.69 -19.90 14.88
CA PRO A 109 -8.11 -19.68 14.59
C PRO A 109 -8.37 -18.60 13.54
N GLN A 110 -7.60 -17.51 13.56
CA GLN A 110 -7.71 -16.42 12.59
C GLN A 110 -7.30 -16.88 11.18
N TYR A 111 -6.24 -17.68 11.10
CA TYR A 111 -5.79 -18.27 9.84
C TYR A 111 -6.84 -19.20 9.25
N ASP A 112 -7.40 -20.10 10.06
CA ASP A 112 -8.41 -21.06 9.61
C ASP A 112 -9.69 -20.35 9.12
N ASP A 113 -10.15 -19.31 9.83
CA ASP A 113 -11.27 -18.48 9.38
C ASP A 113 -10.94 -17.75 8.06
N PHE A 114 -9.77 -17.14 7.96
CA PHE A 114 -9.35 -16.44 6.74
C PHE A 114 -9.27 -17.37 5.54
N CYS A 115 -8.64 -18.55 5.70
CA CYS A 115 -8.59 -19.58 4.66
C CYS A 115 -9.99 -20.04 4.24
N SER A 116 -10.88 -20.27 5.20
CA SER A 116 -12.26 -20.66 4.92
C SER A 116 -13.01 -19.61 4.11
N ARG A 117 -12.85 -18.32 4.46
CA ARG A 117 -13.46 -17.22 3.70
C ARG A 117 -12.93 -17.17 2.27
N VAL A 118 -11.61 -17.16 2.09
CA VAL A 118 -11.00 -17.14 0.75
C VAL A 118 -11.49 -18.32 -0.10
N THR A 119 -11.51 -19.54 0.48
CA THR A 119 -11.93 -20.74 -0.24
C THR A 119 -13.41 -20.69 -0.66
N ARG A 120 -14.28 -20.13 0.17
CA ARG A 120 -15.71 -20.02 -0.13
C ARG A 120 -16.05 -18.94 -1.16
N HIS A 121 -15.15 -18.01 -1.44
CA HIS A 121 -15.34 -16.90 -2.38
C HIS A 121 -14.57 -17.10 -3.69
N THR A 122 -14.35 -18.35 -4.11
CA THR A 122 -13.63 -18.68 -5.36
C THR A 122 -14.55 -18.87 -6.57
N MET A 123 -15.86 -18.88 -6.38
CA MET A 123 -16.81 -19.08 -7.47
C MET A 123 -17.09 -17.76 -8.21
N LEU A 124 -16.96 -17.80 -9.52
CA LEU A 124 -17.29 -16.67 -10.39
C LEU A 124 -18.71 -16.80 -10.92
N HIS A 125 -19.31 -15.65 -11.24
CA HIS A 125 -20.60 -15.61 -11.94
C HIS A 125 -20.49 -16.34 -13.28
N GLU A 126 -21.51 -17.15 -13.63
CA GLU A 126 -21.48 -18.00 -14.85
C GLU A 126 -21.24 -17.21 -16.15
N GLN A 127 -21.74 -15.98 -16.23
CA GLN A 127 -21.55 -15.12 -17.40
C GLN A 127 -20.07 -14.71 -17.60
N MET A 128 -19.24 -14.77 -16.58
CA MET A 128 -17.79 -14.53 -16.71
C MET A 128 -17.14 -15.55 -17.64
N LEU A 129 -17.66 -16.78 -17.74
CA LEU A 129 -17.17 -17.79 -18.70
C LEU A 129 -17.29 -17.31 -20.13
N ASN A 130 -18.36 -16.59 -20.47
CA ASN A 130 -18.56 -16.02 -21.79
C ASN A 130 -17.56 -14.88 -22.06
N PHE A 131 -17.26 -14.08 -21.05
CA PHE A 131 -16.25 -13.03 -21.14
C PHE A 131 -14.87 -13.63 -21.45
N PHE A 132 -14.47 -14.70 -20.74
CA PHE A 132 -13.23 -15.43 -21.03
C PHE A 132 -13.18 -15.99 -22.46
N ARG A 133 -14.28 -16.48 -22.98
CA ARG A 133 -14.36 -17.01 -24.36
C ARG A 133 -14.21 -15.95 -25.44
N GLY A 134 -14.42 -14.68 -25.10
CA GLY A 134 -14.26 -13.53 -26.01
C GLY A 134 -12.81 -13.17 -26.32
N PHE A 135 -11.85 -13.62 -25.51
CA PHE A 135 -10.44 -13.33 -25.75
C PHE A 135 -9.88 -14.20 -26.91
N ARG A 136 -8.92 -13.65 -27.62
CA ARG A 136 -8.14 -14.40 -28.60
C ARG A 136 -7.30 -15.47 -27.88
N ARG A 137 -7.07 -16.60 -28.57
CA ARG A 137 -6.27 -17.72 -28.01
C ARG A 137 -4.80 -17.37 -27.80
N ASP A 138 -4.29 -16.39 -28.55
CA ASP A 138 -2.92 -15.88 -28.48
C ASP A 138 -2.79 -14.61 -27.61
N ALA A 139 -3.83 -14.22 -26.87
CA ALA A 139 -3.79 -13.06 -25.99
C ALA A 139 -2.81 -13.30 -24.83
N HIS A 140 -2.08 -12.24 -24.46
CA HIS A 140 -1.17 -12.30 -23.33
C HIS A 140 -1.96 -12.55 -22.03
N PRO A 141 -1.56 -13.52 -21.17
CA PRO A 141 -2.30 -13.85 -19.95
C PRO A 141 -2.56 -12.65 -19.03
N MET A 142 -1.60 -11.73 -18.89
CA MET A 142 -1.77 -10.54 -18.07
C MET A 142 -2.82 -9.57 -18.62
N ALA A 143 -2.96 -9.47 -19.96
CA ALA A 143 -4.02 -8.67 -20.56
C ALA A 143 -5.40 -9.25 -20.26
N ILE A 144 -5.52 -10.60 -20.26
CA ILE A 144 -6.74 -11.29 -19.86
C ILE A 144 -7.04 -11.02 -18.39
N VAL A 145 -6.06 -11.15 -17.49
CA VAL A 145 -6.22 -10.87 -16.05
C VAL A 145 -6.70 -9.44 -15.81
N CYS A 146 -6.08 -8.45 -16.47
CA CYS A 146 -6.50 -7.04 -16.33
C CYS A 146 -7.94 -6.83 -16.79
N GLY A 147 -8.30 -7.39 -17.97
CA GLY A 147 -9.66 -7.26 -18.53
C GLY A 147 -10.72 -7.94 -17.66
N VAL A 148 -10.43 -9.15 -17.17
CA VAL A 148 -11.33 -9.91 -16.30
C VAL A 148 -11.50 -9.22 -14.95
N GLN A 149 -10.41 -8.74 -14.34
CA GLN A 149 -10.46 -8.04 -13.06
C GLN A 149 -11.32 -6.77 -13.16
N ALA A 150 -11.17 -5.99 -14.22
CA ALA A 150 -12.02 -4.83 -14.44
C ALA A 150 -13.48 -5.21 -14.69
N ALA A 151 -13.75 -6.28 -15.45
CA ALA A 151 -15.11 -6.76 -15.72
C ALA A 151 -15.82 -7.28 -14.46
N MET A 152 -15.09 -7.82 -13.47
CA MET A 152 -15.67 -8.30 -12.22
C MET A 152 -16.45 -7.20 -11.48
N SER A 153 -16.06 -5.94 -11.58
CA SER A 153 -16.80 -4.84 -10.96
C SER A 153 -18.22 -4.69 -11.48
N ALA A 154 -18.50 -5.11 -12.71
CA ALA A 154 -19.84 -5.09 -13.30
C ALA A 154 -20.72 -6.28 -12.86
N PHE A 155 -20.11 -7.36 -12.37
CA PHE A 155 -20.83 -8.54 -11.86
C PHE A 155 -21.01 -8.52 -10.34
N TYR A 156 -20.12 -7.82 -9.62
CA TYR A 156 -20.08 -7.73 -8.17
C TYR A 156 -20.07 -6.26 -7.73
N HIS A 157 -21.00 -5.46 -8.28
CA HIS A 157 -21.06 -4.02 -8.04
C HIS A 157 -21.38 -3.65 -6.58
N ASP A 158 -22.00 -4.57 -5.83
CA ASP A 158 -22.30 -4.38 -4.41
C ASP A 158 -21.05 -4.49 -3.52
N SER A 159 -19.94 -5.03 -4.05
CA SER A 159 -18.68 -5.26 -3.35
C SER A 159 -17.57 -4.28 -3.76
N THR A 160 -17.92 -3.05 -4.10
CA THR A 160 -16.94 -2.05 -4.57
C THR A 160 -16.47 -1.09 -3.48
N ASP A 161 -17.12 -1.06 -2.32
CA ASP A 161 -16.69 -0.24 -1.19
C ASP A 161 -15.72 -1.02 -0.30
N ILE A 162 -14.42 -0.75 -0.49
CA ILE A 162 -13.33 -1.39 0.29
C ILE A 162 -13.37 -1.04 1.79
N ASN A 163 -14.16 -0.06 2.20
CA ASN A 163 -14.29 0.36 3.60
C ASN A 163 -15.46 -0.36 4.30
N ASP A 164 -16.32 -1.03 3.57
CA ASP A 164 -17.40 -1.81 4.15
C ASP A 164 -16.87 -3.17 4.65
N PRO A 165 -16.89 -3.43 5.97
CA PRO A 165 -16.37 -4.68 6.53
C PRO A 165 -17.21 -5.92 6.19
N TRP A 166 -18.38 -5.74 5.57
CA TRP A 166 -19.31 -6.82 5.21
C TRP A 166 -19.30 -7.18 3.72
N GLN A 167 -18.48 -6.49 2.91
CA GLN A 167 -18.31 -6.75 1.48
C GLN A 167 -17.08 -7.58 1.14
#